data_9ddd96a254a4108b9f7c31ce164131f8
#
_entry.id   9ddd96a254a4108b9f7c31ce164131f8
#
_cell.length_a   1.000
_cell.length_b   1.000
_cell.length_c   1.000
_cell.angle_alpha   90.00
_cell.angle_beta   90.00
_cell.angle_gamma   90.00
#
_symmetry.space_group_name_H-M   'P 1'
#
loop_
_entity.id
_entity.type
_entity.pdbx_description
1 polymer ?
#
loop_
_entity_poly.entity_id
_entity_poly.type
_entity_poly.pdbx_seq_one_letter_code
_entity_poly.pdbx_strand_id
1 'polypeptide(L)'
;MRNIVVIALAAAANAATEMEAAFMAYISDFGKNYSSMHEFNLRFEQFVRNYSHIITHNAEDHQFTLGLNQFSDWTQEEYLKMLSPLPAHESDLVYYNATNDSNAVANAVNWVTAGAVNPIKDQGSCGSCWTFSTMASMESAHKIKSGKLLSLSEQQLVDCATQQSHGCNGGSVDDAFAYLATYAAMTEAAYPYAGR
;
A
#
# COMPACT_ATOMS: atom_id res chain seq x y z
N MET A 1 9.30 9.64 49.32
CA MET A 1 9.06 8.47 48.44
C MET A 1 7.56 8.26 48.09
N ARG A 2 6.61 8.53 48.99
CA ARG A 2 5.16 8.32 48.74
C ARG A 2 4.58 9.19 47.63
N ASN A 3 5.03 10.45 47.47
CA ASN A 3 4.47 11.39 46.50
C ASN A 3 4.90 11.10 45.05
N ILE A 4 6.07 10.48 44.82
CA ILE A 4 6.57 10.12 43.47
C ILE A 4 5.75 8.96 42.88
N VAL A 5 5.37 7.99 43.73
CA VAL A 5 4.57 6.83 43.30
C VAL A 5 3.15 7.24 42.92
N VAL A 6 2.52 8.20 43.62
CA VAL A 6 1.19 8.69 43.35
C VAL A 6 1.16 9.50 42.02
N ILE A 7 2.18 10.32 41.75
CA ILE A 7 2.30 11.07 40.50
C ILE A 7 2.54 10.15 39.34
N ALA A 8 3.36 9.12 39.46
CA ALA A 8 3.59 8.14 38.42
C ALA A 8 2.34 7.30 38.07
N LEU A 9 1.55 6.91 39.06
CA LEU A 9 0.28 6.19 38.90
C LEU A 9 -0.79 7.08 38.21
N ALA A 10 -0.88 8.36 38.56
CA ALA A 10 -1.81 9.29 37.93
C ALA A 10 -1.43 9.57 36.46
N ALA A 11 -0.15 9.71 36.15
CA ALA A 11 0.33 9.89 34.78
C ALA A 11 0.08 8.65 33.91
N ALA A 12 0.28 7.45 34.45
CA ALA A 12 0.00 6.19 33.76
C ALA A 12 -1.51 6.00 33.49
N ALA A 13 -2.38 6.36 34.44
CA ALA A 13 -3.83 6.31 34.25
C ALA A 13 -4.32 7.29 33.19
N ASN A 14 -3.78 8.52 33.12
CA ASN A 14 -4.10 9.48 32.08
C ASN A 14 -3.64 9.02 30.70
N ALA A 15 -2.44 8.46 30.59
CA ALA A 15 -1.92 7.93 29.33
C ALA A 15 -2.77 6.75 28.81
N ALA A 16 -3.25 5.87 29.70
CA ALA A 16 -4.13 4.78 29.32
C ALA A 16 -5.47 5.29 28.75
N THR A 17 -6.09 6.29 29.41
CA THR A 17 -7.34 6.89 28.92
C THR A 17 -7.17 7.65 27.59
N GLU A 18 -6.03 8.29 27.35
CA GLU A 18 -5.71 8.94 26.09
C GLU A 18 -5.57 7.93 24.94
N MET A 19 -4.90 6.79 25.18
CA MET A 19 -4.78 5.71 24.18
C MET A 19 -6.11 5.05 23.86
N GLU A 20 -6.97 4.84 24.86
CA GLU A 20 -8.32 4.33 24.66
C GLU A 20 -9.17 5.31 23.83
N ALA A 21 -9.12 6.60 24.14
CA ALA A 21 -9.83 7.63 23.38
C ALA A 21 -9.34 7.71 21.91
N ALA A 22 -8.02 7.64 21.70
CA ALA A 22 -7.44 7.63 20.36
C ALA A 22 -7.85 6.38 19.57
N PHE A 23 -7.93 5.21 20.22
CA PHE A 23 -8.38 3.98 19.56
C PHE A 23 -9.87 4.02 19.20
N MET A 24 -10.72 4.59 20.05
CA MET A 24 -12.14 4.76 19.73
C MET A 24 -12.36 5.72 18.56
N ALA A 25 -11.59 6.79 18.47
CA ALA A 25 -11.57 7.69 17.32
C ALA A 25 -11.11 6.95 16.05
N TYR A 26 -10.02 6.18 16.14
CA TYR A 26 -9.53 5.35 15.04
C TYR A 26 -10.58 4.36 14.52
N ILE A 27 -11.29 3.66 15.42
CA ILE A 27 -12.39 2.76 15.05
C ILE A 27 -13.44 3.50 14.22
N SER A 28 -13.84 4.69 14.67
CA SER A 28 -14.82 5.52 13.98
C SER A 28 -14.33 5.99 12.62
N ASP A 29 -13.10 6.54 12.57
CA ASP A 29 -12.56 7.19 11.38
C ASP A 29 -12.26 6.19 10.25
N PHE A 30 -11.83 4.97 10.61
CA PHE A 30 -11.50 3.91 9.66
C PHE A 30 -12.59 2.84 9.52
N GLY A 31 -13.77 3.04 10.12
CA GLY A 31 -14.92 2.14 10.00
C GLY A 31 -14.64 0.73 10.50
N LYS A 32 -13.83 0.59 11.56
CA LYS A 32 -13.42 -0.71 12.10
C LYS A 32 -14.57 -1.40 12.83
N ASN A 33 -14.64 -2.72 12.70
CA ASN A 33 -15.60 -3.57 13.41
C ASN A 33 -14.90 -4.87 13.82
N TYR A 34 -15.02 -5.23 15.10
CA TYR A 34 -14.39 -6.42 15.67
C TYR A 34 -15.45 -7.39 16.15
N SER A 35 -15.27 -8.66 15.85
CA SER A 35 -16.28 -9.71 16.07
C SER A 35 -16.44 -10.13 17.54
N SER A 36 -15.44 -9.80 18.39
CA SER A 36 -15.43 -10.20 19.79
C SER A 36 -14.59 -9.24 20.65
N MET A 37 -14.81 -9.27 21.99
CA MET A 37 -13.96 -8.56 22.93
C MET A 37 -12.51 -9.05 22.92
N HIS A 38 -12.28 -10.31 22.60
CA HIS A 38 -10.92 -10.85 22.46
C HIS A 38 -10.20 -10.18 21.28
N GLU A 39 -10.86 -10.12 20.12
CA GLU A 39 -10.33 -9.43 18.94
C GLU A 39 -10.12 -7.94 19.22
N PHE A 40 -11.13 -7.26 19.81
CA PHE A 40 -11.01 -5.85 20.19
C PHE A 40 -9.75 -5.59 21.03
N ASN A 41 -9.47 -6.41 22.04
CA ASN A 41 -8.32 -6.26 22.90
C ASN A 41 -7.00 -6.47 22.14
N LEU A 42 -6.92 -7.48 21.27
CA LEU A 42 -5.75 -7.71 20.41
C LEU A 42 -5.48 -6.53 19.47
N ARG A 43 -6.54 -5.99 18.85
CA ARG A 43 -6.44 -4.81 17.97
C ARG A 43 -6.03 -3.56 18.74
N PHE A 44 -6.55 -3.36 19.93
CA PHE A 44 -6.14 -2.28 20.80
C PHE A 44 -4.66 -2.36 21.16
N GLU A 45 -4.15 -3.53 21.55
CA GLU A 45 -2.73 -3.71 21.83
C GLU A 45 -1.83 -3.39 20.62
N GLN A 46 -2.21 -3.83 19.41
CA GLN A 46 -1.47 -3.51 18.19
C GLN A 46 -1.54 -2.00 17.89
N PHE A 47 -2.72 -1.41 18.00
CA PHE A 47 -2.90 0.03 17.82
C PHE A 47 -2.00 0.84 18.77
N VAL A 48 -1.98 0.50 20.06
CA VAL A 48 -1.15 1.20 21.05
C VAL A 48 0.33 1.14 20.69
N ARG A 49 0.84 0.00 20.22
CA ARG A 49 2.24 -0.14 19.76
C ARG A 49 2.52 0.76 18.56
N ASN A 50 1.68 0.71 17.54
CA ASN A 50 1.87 1.47 16.31
C ASN A 50 1.68 2.97 16.56
N TYR A 51 0.68 3.37 17.33
CA TYR A 51 0.42 4.77 17.67
C TYR A 51 1.53 5.37 18.53
N SER A 52 2.05 4.63 19.49
CA SER A 52 3.21 5.06 20.28
C SER A 52 4.43 5.28 19.40
N HIS A 53 4.68 4.40 18.41
CA HIS A 53 5.75 4.59 17.45
C HIS A 53 5.56 5.87 16.62
N ILE A 54 4.34 6.13 16.14
CA ILE A 54 4.00 7.35 15.41
C ILE A 54 4.28 8.60 16.25
N ILE A 55 3.82 8.62 17.51
CA ILE A 55 4.03 9.76 18.42
C ILE A 55 5.52 9.99 18.67
N THR A 56 6.28 8.93 18.96
CA THR A 56 7.71 9.02 19.22
C THR A 56 8.46 9.53 18.00
N HIS A 57 8.20 8.95 16.83
CA HIS A 57 8.82 9.39 15.58
C HIS A 57 8.53 10.86 15.27
N ASN A 58 7.27 11.27 15.41
CA ASN A 58 6.86 12.65 15.08
C ASN A 58 7.35 13.70 16.12
N ALA A 59 7.79 13.26 17.30
CA ALA A 59 8.41 14.15 18.29
C ALA A 59 9.91 14.39 18.01
N GLU A 60 10.52 13.61 17.13
CA GLU A 60 11.91 13.75 16.71
C GLU A 60 12.02 14.60 15.43
N ASP A 61 13.23 15.10 15.14
CA ASP A 61 13.48 15.93 13.95
C ASP A 61 13.75 15.04 12.72
N HIS A 62 12.68 14.58 12.07
CA HIS A 62 12.72 13.81 10.83
C HIS A 62 12.25 14.64 9.64
N GLN A 63 12.67 14.25 8.42
CA GLN A 63 12.24 14.90 7.18
C GLN A 63 10.81 14.53 6.76
N PHE A 64 10.15 13.64 7.49
CA PHE A 64 8.78 13.18 7.24
C PHE A 64 8.08 12.86 8.56
N THR A 65 6.75 12.86 8.52
CA THR A 65 5.89 12.47 9.65
C THR A 65 5.15 11.19 9.33
N LEU A 66 4.84 10.41 10.36
CA LEU A 66 3.98 9.24 10.31
C LEU A 66 2.55 9.60 10.71
N GLY A 67 1.57 8.83 10.22
CA GLY A 67 0.15 9.00 10.53
C GLY A 67 -0.58 7.68 10.67
N LEU A 68 -1.77 7.71 11.26
CA LEU A 68 -2.68 6.58 11.31
C LEU A 68 -3.20 6.25 9.91
N ASN A 69 -3.39 4.97 9.65
CA ASN A 69 -4.00 4.44 8.43
C ASN A 69 -4.80 3.17 8.75
N GLN A 70 -5.46 2.58 7.75
CA GLN A 70 -6.30 1.40 7.93
C GLN A 70 -5.58 0.17 8.49
N PHE A 71 -4.24 0.14 8.52
CA PHE A 71 -3.44 -0.98 9.03
C PHE A 71 -2.88 -0.74 10.44
N SER A 72 -3.24 0.39 11.08
CA SER A 72 -2.64 0.77 12.36
C SER A 72 -3.02 -0.15 13.53
N ASP A 73 -3.99 -1.03 13.35
CA ASP A 73 -4.40 -2.09 14.29
C ASP A 73 -3.96 -3.51 13.85
N TRP A 74 -3.16 -3.60 12.77
CA TRP A 74 -2.69 -4.87 12.25
C TRP A 74 -1.38 -5.31 12.89
N THR A 75 -1.19 -6.63 12.97
CA THR A 75 0.12 -7.22 13.28
C THR A 75 1.04 -7.13 12.06
N GLN A 76 2.34 -7.18 12.31
CA GLN A 76 3.34 -7.26 11.23
C GLN A 76 3.11 -8.50 10.34
N GLU A 77 2.66 -9.61 10.92
CA GLU A 77 2.39 -10.84 10.17
C GLU A 77 1.21 -10.67 9.20
N GLU A 78 0.12 -10.02 9.64
CA GLU A 78 -1.03 -9.72 8.77
C GLU A 78 -0.63 -8.80 7.62
N TYR A 79 0.16 -7.76 7.92
CA TYR A 79 0.65 -6.85 6.90
C TYR A 79 1.56 -7.55 5.88
N LEU A 80 2.48 -8.40 6.33
CA LEU A 80 3.37 -9.17 5.45
C LEU A 80 2.61 -10.16 4.56
N LYS A 81 1.51 -10.76 5.05
CA LYS A 81 0.65 -11.62 4.23
C LYS A 81 0.02 -10.83 3.06
N MET A 82 -0.37 -9.58 3.30
CA MET A 82 -0.89 -8.73 2.23
C MET A 82 0.17 -8.40 1.17
N LEU A 83 1.42 -8.23 1.57
CA LEU A 83 2.51 -7.92 0.63
C LEU A 83 2.90 -9.12 -0.24
N SER A 84 2.64 -10.36 0.22
CA SER A 84 2.91 -11.63 -0.48
C SER A 84 4.21 -11.60 -1.31
N PRO A 85 5.39 -11.47 -0.70
CA PRO A 85 6.64 -11.39 -1.43
C PRO A 85 6.88 -12.70 -2.18
N LEU A 86 6.91 -12.64 -3.51
CA LEU A 86 7.44 -13.76 -4.29
C LEU A 86 8.97 -13.79 -4.15
N PRO A 87 9.58 -14.97 -4.21
CA PRO A 87 11.03 -15.07 -4.32
C PRO A 87 11.50 -14.27 -5.53
N ALA A 88 12.63 -13.56 -5.37
CA ALA A 88 13.22 -12.81 -6.45
C ALA A 88 13.46 -13.76 -7.65
N HIS A 89 12.86 -13.44 -8.79
CA HIS A 89 13.14 -14.14 -10.02
C HIS A 89 14.46 -13.59 -10.57
N GLU A 90 15.45 -14.46 -10.80
CA GLU A 90 16.60 -14.11 -11.62
C GLU A 90 16.10 -14.01 -13.07
N SER A 91 15.64 -12.83 -13.46
CA SER A 91 15.38 -12.52 -14.86
C SER A 91 16.70 -12.15 -15.53
N ASP A 92 16.88 -12.54 -16.78
CA ASP A 92 17.93 -12.00 -17.64
C ASP A 92 17.71 -10.48 -17.80
N LEU A 93 18.35 -9.70 -16.93
CA LEU A 93 18.20 -8.25 -16.91
C LEU A 93 18.70 -7.68 -18.24
N VAL A 94 17.79 -7.18 -19.04
CA VAL A 94 18.12 -6.37 -20.21
C VAL A 94 18.48 -4.97 -19.71
N TYR A 95 19.79 -4.70 -19.64
CA TYR A 95 20.26 -3.38 -19.26
C TYR A 95 19.98 -2.37 -20.38
N TYR A 96 19.33 -1.27 -20.03
CA TYR A 96 19.19 -0.14 -20.92
C TYR A 96 20.60 0.46 -21.17
N ASN A 97 21.04 0.39 -22.41
CA ASN A 97 22.29 1.03 -22.82
C ASN A 97 21.94 2.48 -23.21
N ALA A 98 22.24 3.42 -22.32
CA ALA A 98 22.10 4.84 -22.61
C ALA A 98 23.04 5.20 -23.77
N THR A 99 22.58 5.11 -24.98
CA THR A 99 23.23 5.76 -26.13
C THR A 99 23.21 7.25 -25.85
N ASN A 100 24.27 7.95 -26.23
CA ASN A 100 24.46 9.40 -26.09
C ASN A 100 23.28 10.14 -26.77
N ASP A 101 22.14 10.18 -26.10
CA ASP A 101 21.01 10.98 -26.52
C ASP A 101 21.36 12.42 -26.12
N SER A 102 21.83 13.21 -27.09
CA SER A 102 22.20 14.61 -26.92
C SER A 102 21.00 15.53 -26.68
N ASN A 103 19.82 14.97 -26.51
CA ASN A 103 18.63 15.73 -26.16
C ASN A 103 18.72 16.19 -24.70
N ALA A 104 18.57 17.49 -24.50
CA ALA A 104 18.55 18.07 -23.15
C ALA A 104 17.39 17.43 -22.35
N VAL A 105 17.77 16.66 -21.31
CA VAL A 105 16.82 16.10 -20.37
C VAL A 105 16.31 17.23 -19.48
N ALA A 106 15.01 17.31 -19.26
CA ALA A 106 14.43 18.29 -18.33
C ALA A 106 14.98 18.08 -16.91
N ASN A 107 15.26 19.17 -16.20
CA ASN A 107 15.81 19.11 -14.84
C ASN A 107 14.89 18.39 -13.84
N ALA A 108 13.57 18.42 -14.09
CA ALA A 108 12.57 17.71 -13.31
C ALA A 108 11.34 17.45 -14.16
N VAL A 109 10.67 16.31 -13.91
CA VAL A 109 9.37 15.96 -14.48
C VAL A 109 8.46 15.46 -13.36
N ASN A 110 7.22 15.97 -13.31
CA ASN A 110 6.17 15.45 -12.45
C ASN A 110 5.04 14.89 -13.33
N TRP A 111 4.96 13.58 -13.43
CA TRP A 111 3.99 12.90 -14.29
C TRP A 111 2.54 13.02 -13.78
N VAL A 112 2.33 13.28 -12.48
CA VAL A 112 1.00 13.56 -11.92
C VAL A 112 0.47 14.90 -12.46
N THR A 113 1.29 15.96 -12.37
CA THR A 113 0.90 17.28 -12.91
C THR A 113 0.83 17.31 -14.43
N ALA A 114 1.58 16.43 -15.10
CA ALA A 114 1.48 16.21 -16.55
C ALA A 114 0.24 15.42 -16.96
N GLY A 115 -0.59 14.98 -16.01
CA GLY A 115 -1.80 14.20 -16.26
C GLY A 115 -1.55 12.82 -16.87
N ALA A 116 -0.41 12.21 -16.52
CA ALA A 116 -0.02 10.89 -17.00
C ALA A 116 -0.27 9.76 -16.01
N VAL A 117 -0.76 10.07 -14.80
CA VAL A 117 -0.99 9.13 -13.71
C VAL A 117 -2.45 9.21 -13.27
N ASN A 118 -3.11 8.06 -13.13
CA ASN A 118 -4.45 7.96 -12.56
C ASN A 118 -4.45 8.26 -11.04
N PRO A 119 -5.60 8.57 -10.44
CA PRO A 119 -5.75 8.62 -8.99
C PRO A 119 -5.26 7.34 -8.31
N ILE A 120 -4.81 7.46 -7.07
CA ILE A 120 -4.37 6.32 -6.25
C ILE A 120 -5.54 5.36 -6.08
N LYS A 121 -5.30 4.08 -6.37
CA LYS A 121 -6.24 2.97 -6.20
C LYS A 121 -5.92 2.19 -4.92
N ASP A 122 -6.82 1.31 -4.47
CA ASP A 122 -6.67 0.51 -3.25
C ASP A 122 -6.80 -0.98 -3.58
N GLN A 123 -5.77 -1.78 -3.24
CA GLN A 123 -5.79 -3.23 -3.42
C GLN A 123 -6.58 -3.96 -2.32
N GLY A 124 -6.98 -3.28 -1.25
CA GLY A 124 -7.63 -3.90 -0.10
C GLY A 124 -6.74 -4.93 0.60
N SER A 125 -7.31 -6.06 0.97
CA SER A 125 -6.60 -7.19 1.63
C SER A 125 -6.01 -8.23 0.67
N CYS A 126 -6.16 -8.03 -0.64
CA CYS A 126 -5.61 -8.92 -1.67
C CYS A 126 -4.15 -8.57 -1.96
N GLY A 127 -3.27 -9.58 -2.00
CA GLY A 127 -1.85 -9.42 -2.33
C GLY A 127 -1.61 -9.19 -3.83
N SER A 128 -2.30 -8.20 -4.42
CA SER A 128 -2.31 -7.90 -5.86
C SER A 128 -1.48 -6.68 -6.26
N CYS A 129 -0.58 -6.19 -5.41
CA CYS A 129 0.26 -5.01 -5.70
C CYS A 129 1.01 -5.11 -7.03
N TRP A 130 1.38 -6.33 -7.45
CA TRP A 130 2.02 -6.61 -8.73
C TRP A 130 1.14 -6.24 -9.94
N THR A 131 -0.19 -6.40 -9.85
CA THR A 131 -1.13 -6.00 -10.91
C THR A 131 -1.30 -4.49 -10.98
N PHE A 132 -1.36 -3.82 -9.82
CA PHE A 132 -1.46 -2.36 -9.74
C PHE A 132 -0.22 -1.67 -10.32
N SER A 133 0.98 -2.16 -10.00
CA SER A 133 2.21 -1.61 -10.55
C SER A 133 2.33 -1.81 -12.05
N THR A 134 1.90 -2.97 -12.57
CA THR A 134 1.86 -3.27 -14.00
C THR A 134 0.87 -2.36 -14.72
N MET A 135 -0.38 -2.28 -14.25
CA MET A 135 -1.41 -1.46 -14.90
C MET A 135 -1.07 0.03 -14.85
N ALA A 136 -0.58 0.54 -13.72
CA ALA A 136 -0.14 1.94 -13.63
C ALA A 136 0.97 2.28 -14.62
N SER A 137 1.92 1.37 -14.83
CA SER A 137 2.99 1.53 -15.83
C SER A 137 2.43 1.57 -17.24
N MET A 138 1.50 0.66 -17.58
CA MET A 138 0.84 0.59 -18.89
C MET A 138 -0.03 1.81 -19.16
N GLU A 139 -0.82 2.25 -18.19
CA GLU A 139 -1.68 3.45 -18.27
C GLU A 139 -0.85 4.70 -18.57
N SER A 140 0.25 4.89 -17.82
CA SER A 140 1.15 6.04 -17.98
C SER A 140 1.88 5.99 -19.32
N ALA A 141 2.42 4.84 -19.72
CA ALA A 141 3.08 4.66 -21.01
C ALA A 141 2.10 4.92 -22.18
N HIS A 142 0.86 4.42 -22.09
CA HIS A 142 -0.19 4.68 -23.06
C HIS A 142 -0.52 6.18 -23.14
N LYS A 143 -0.64 6.86 -22.00
CA LYS A 143 -0.89 8.31 -21.97
C LYS A 143 0.24 9.09 -22.62
N ILE A 144 1.48 8.79 -22.31
CA ILE A 144 2.65 9.47 -22.88
C ILE A 144 2.68 9.29 -24.40
N LYS A 145 2.36 8.09 -24.89
CA LYS A 145 2.41 7.77 -26.33
C LYS A 145 1.19 8.27 -27.12
N SER A 146 -0.01 8.12 -26.55
CA SER A 146 -1.27 8.35 -27.29
C SER A 146 -1.99 9.66 -26.92
N GLY A 147 -1.59 10.31 -25.83
CA GLY A 147 -2.30 11.46 -25.28
C GLY A 147 -3.55 11.11 -24.47
N LYS A 148 -3.93 9.83 -24.35
CA LYS A 148 -5.14 9.38 -23.66
C LYS A 148 -4.77 8.59 -22.41
N LEU A 149 -5.22 9.04 -21.22
CA LEU A 149 -5.11 8.28 -19.99
C LEU A 149 -6.30 7.32 -19.89
N LEU A 150 -6.02 6.03 -19.72
CA LEU A 150 -7.02 4.97 -19.52
C LEU A 150 -6.92 4.49 -18.07
N SER A 151 -8.00 3.96 -17.52
CA SER A 151 -7.97 3.15 -16.31
C SER A 151 -8.13 1.68 -16.71
N LEU A 152 -7.13 0.86 -16.40
CA LEU A 152 -7.06 -0.56 -16.80
C LEU A 152 -7.39 -1.45 -15.61
N SER A 153 -7.81 -2.69 -15.90
CA SER A 153 -8.31 -3.65 -14.92
C SER A 153 -7.18 -4.42 -14.26
N GLU A 154 -6.93 -4.18 -13.00
CA GLU A 154 -6.05 -5.00 -12.16
C GLU A 154 -6.64 -6.41 -11.94
N GLN A 155 -7.98 -6.52 -11.85
CA GLN A 155 -8.65 -7.81 -11.66
C GLN A 155 -8.39 -8.77 -12.82
N GLN A 156 -8.32 -8.29 -14.05
CA GLN A 156 -7.97 -9.14 -15.19
C GLN A 156 -6.64 -9.86 -14.98
N LEU A 157 -5.64 -9.18 -14.45
CA LEU A 157 -4.35 -9.81 -14.15
C LEU A 157 -4.44 -10.77 -12.97
N VAL A 158 -5.16 -10.40 -11.91
CA VAL A 158 -5.40 -11.28 -10.74
C VAL A 158 -5.96 -12.63 -11.19
N ASP A 159 -6.94 -12.62 -12.11
CA ASP A 159 -7.67 -13.81 -12.52
C ASP A 159 -6.99 -14.58 -13.66
N CYS A 160 -6.24 -13.91 -14.52
CA CYS A 160 -5.83 -14.49 -15.79
C CYS A 160 -4.31 -14.64 -15.98
N ALA A 161 -3.47 -13.84 -15.31
CA ALA A 161 -2.02 -13.96 -15.40
C ALA A 161 -1.52 -14.99 -14.37
N THR A 162 -1.63 -16.28 -14.71
CA THR A 162 -1.46 -17.39 -13.76
C THR A 162 -0.25 -18.28 -14.02
N GLN A 163 0.66 -17.90 -14.92
CA GLN A 163 1.82 -18.76 -15.25
C GLN A 163 2.84 -18.81 -14.10
N GLN A 164 3.15 -17.67 -13.48
CA GLN A 164 4.06 -17.55 -12.35
C GLN A 164 3.46 -16.70 -11.21
N SER A 165 2.20 -16.32 -11.36
CA SER A 165 1.47 -15.48 -10.42
C SER A 165 0.31 -16.24 -9.79
N HIS A 166 -0.06 -15.87 -8.56
CA HIS A 166 -1.00 -16.59 -7.71
C HIS A 166 -2.16 -15.71 -7.23
N GLY A 167 -2.62 -14.78 -8.07
CA GLY A 167 -3.74 -13.88 -7.77
C GLY A 167 -3.47 -13.02 -6.54
N CYS A 168 -4.32 -13.14 -5.52
CA CYS A 168 -4.17 -12.43 -4.24
C CYS A 168 -3.03 -12.95 -3.34
N ASN A 169 -2.37 -14.05 -3.71
CA ASN A 169 -1.23 -14.58 -2.96
C ASN A 169 0.12 -14.10 -3.53
N GLY A 170 0.11 -13.08 -4.35
CA GLY A 170 1.29 -12.48 -4.95
C GLY A 170 1.47 -12.82 -6.41
N GLY A 171 2.33 -12.09 -7.09
CA GLY A 171 2.61 -12.29 -8.50
C GLY A 171 3.84 -11.51 -8.97
N SER A 172 4.26 -11.80 -10.19
CA SER A 172 5.36 -11.16 -10.88
C SER A 172 4.87 -10.12 -11.87
N VAL A 173 5.51 -8.96 -11.87
CA VAL A 173 5.28 -7.91 -12.86
C VAL A 173 5.67 -8.40 -14.26
N ASP A 174 6.72 -9.24 -14.37
CA ASP A 174 7.16 -9.81 -15.64
C ASP A 174 6.10 -10.77 -16.22
N ASP A 175 5.50 -11.62 -15.38
CA ASP A 175 4.39 -12.49 -15.78
C ASP A 175 3.18 -11.68 -16.26
N ALA A 176 2.86 -10.60 -15.57
CA ALA A 176 1.79 -9.69 -15.97
C ALA A 176 2.06 -9.04 -17.33
N PHE A 177 3.27 -8.56 -17.57
CA PHE A 177 3.64 -8.00 -18.89
C PHE A 177 3.65 -9.07 -19.98
N ALA A 178 4.11 -10.29 -19.70
CA ALA A 178 4.08 -11.39 -20.66
C ALA A 178 2.63 -11.74 -21.05
N TYR A 179 1.71 -11.76 -20.07
CA TYR A 179 0.29 -11.93 -20.31
C TYR A 179 -0.27 -10.80 -21.23
N LEU A 180 0.01 -9.54 -20.89
CA LEU A 180 -0.48 -8.38 -21.64
C LEU A 180 0.16 -8.23 -23.03
N ALA A 181 1.31 -8.82 -23.26
CA ALA A 181 1.90 -8.92 -24.60
C ALA A 181 1.08 -9.84 -25.55
N THR A 182 0.33 -10.78 -24.98
CA THR A 182 -0.48 -11.76 -25.71
C THR A 182 -1.96 -11.37 -25.73
N TYR A 183 -2.47 -10.84 -24.63
CA TYR A 183 -3.89 -10.53 -24.44
C TYR A 183 -4.09 -9.03 -24.21
N ALA A 184 -5.10 -8.45 -24.86
CA ALA A 184 -5.42 -7.04 -24.67
C ALA A 184 -5.86 -6.74 -23.23
N ALA A 185 -5.37 -5.62 -22.69
CA ALA A 185 -5.84 -5.12 -21.40
C ALA A 185 -7.30 -4.62 -21.52
N MET A 186 -8.13 -5.02 -20.57
CA MET A 186 -9.49 -4.50 -20.39
C MET A 186 -9.44 -3.20 -19.57
N THR A 187 -10.46 -2.37 -19.73
CA THR A 187 -10.64 -1.20 -18.86
C THR A 187 -11.19 -1.61 -17.51
N GLU A 188 -10.90 -0.83 -16.48
CA GLU A 188 -11.46 -1.00 -15.14
C GLU A 188 -13.00 -1.01 -15.14
N ALA A 189 -13.61 -0.18 -15.99
CA ALA A 189 -15.07 -0.14 -16.13
C ALA A 189 -15.67 -1.42 -16.74
N ALA A 190 -14.93 -2.13 -17.61
CA ALA A 190 -15.38 -3.37 -18.23
C ALA A 190 -15.12 -4.61 -17.35
N TYR A 191 -14.11 -4.56 -16.50
CA TYR A 191 -13.72 -5.65 -15.60
C TYR A 191 -13.27 -5.08 -14.25
N PRO A 192 -14.22 -4.69 -13.39
CA PRO A 192 -13.91 -3.96 -12.15
C PRO A 192 -13.10 -4.78 -11.15
N TYR A 193 -12.28 -4.06 -10.37
CA TYR A 193 -11.51 -4.68 -9.27
C TYR A 193 -12.44 -5.22 -8.18
N ALA A 194 -12.21 -6.47 -7.77
CA ALA A 194 -12.98 -7.18 -6.75
C ALA A 194 -12.10 -7.64 -5.56
N GLY A 195 -10.78 -7.66 -5.71
CA GLY A 195 -9.84 -8.03 -4.65
C GLY A 195 -9.97 -9.48 -4.15
N ARG A 196 -10.25 -10.42 -5.05
CA ARG A 196 -10.45 -11.84 -4.73
C ARG A 196 -9.98 -12.73 -5.86
#